data_a360eb642e0bd1c5e46cb3830b79ef0d
#
_entry.id   a360eb642e0bd1c5e46cb3830b79ef0d
#
_cell.length_a   1.000
_cell.length_b   1.000
_cell.length_c   1.000
_cell.angle_alpha   90.00
_cell.angle_beta   90.00
_cell.angle_gamma   90.00
#
_symmetry.space_group_name_H-M   'P 1'
#
loop_
_entity.id
_entity.type
_entity.pdbx_description
1 polymer ?
#
loop_
_entity_poly.entity_id
_entity_poly.type
_entity_poly.pdbx_seq_one_letter_code
_entity_poly.pdbx_strand_id
1 'polypeptide(L)'
;MKRRSLLLGGAGLALVTGTSALLWRPDVAGGPHNPYFSGLNHLLKLDGPGRPVMLLDLDRVDANIDNIAGSVGPGKTYRVVVKSLPSVELLKYVMARAKTNALMVFHQPFLNAIAENFPNADCLLGKPLP
;
A
#
# COMPACT_ATOMS: atom_id res chain seq x y z
N MET A 1 26.88 -3.38 -56.34
CA MET A 1 26.30 -3.66 -55.04
C MET A 1 25.54 -4.98 -55.12
N LYS A 2 25.88 -5.97 -54.29
CA LYS A 2 25.31 -7.29 -54.34
C LYS A 2 23.88 -7.30 -53.73
N ARG A 3 22.89 -7.76 -54.47
CA ARG A 3 21.47 -7.82 -54.00
C ARG A 3 21.27 -8.43 -52.61
N ARG A 4 22.16 -9.35 -52.20
CA ARG A 4 22.18 -9.94 -50.86
C ARG A 4 22.43 -8.93 -49.73
N SER A 5 23.24 -7.89 -49.95
CA SER A 5 23.54 -6.87 -48.92
C SER A 5 22.33 -5.96 -48.67
N LEU A 6 21.51 -5.73 -49.69
CA LEU A 6 20.30 -4.91 -49.56
C LEU A 6 19.19 -5.65 -48.77
N LEU A 7 19.06 -6.97 -48.99
CA LEU A 7 18.10 -7.79 -48.27
C LEU A 7 18.45 -7.98 -46.81
N LEU A 8 19.73 -8.13 -46.49
CA LEU A 8 20.20 -8.22 -45.09
C LEU A 8 20.05 -6.88 -44.34
N GLY A 9 20.31 -5.74 -45.03
CA GLY A 9 20.08 -4.43 -44.44
C GLY A 9 18.60 -4.13 -44.18
N GLY A 10 17.72 -4.51 -45.12
CA GLY A 10 16.27 -4.36 -44.96
C GLY A 10 15.68 -5.23 -43.86
N ALA A 11 16.14 -6.48 -43.75
CA ALA A 11 15.69 -7.40 -42.70
C ALA A 11 16.19 -6.94 -41.29
N GLY A 12 17.40 -6.42 -41.18
CA GLY A 12 17.93 -5.84 -39.94
C GLY A 12 17.16 -4.61 -39.49
N LEU A 13 16.81 -3.71 -40.42
CA LEU A 13 16.03 -2.51 -40.09
C LEU A 13 14.59 -2.87 -39.68
N ALA A 14 13.97 -3.83 -40.33
CA ALA A 14 12.62 -4.31 -39.97
C ALA A 14 12.58 -5.00 -38.60
N LEU A 15 13.62 -5.74 -38.23
CA LEU A 15 13.74 -6.34 -36.89
C LEU A 15 13.93 -5.30 -35.79
N VAL A 16 14.76 -4.27 -36.02
CA VAL A 16 14.99 -3.21 -35.01
C VAL A 16 13.74 -2.34 -34.81
N THR A 17 13.04 -1.99 -35.90
CA THR A 17 11.78 -1.24 -35.81
C THR A 17 10.63 -2.06 -35.22
N GLY A 18 10.56 -3.36 -35.52
CA GLY A 18 9.56 -4.25 -34.94
C GLY A 18 9.73 -4.48 -33.44
N THR A 19 10.96 -4.65 -32.98
CA THR A 19 11.26 -4.84 -31.55
C THR A 19 11.07 -3.57 -30.73
N SER A 20 11.41 -2.39 -31.29
CA SER A 20 11.16 -1.11 -30.59
C SER A 20 9.66 -0.80 -30.48
N ALA A 21 8.85 -1.14 -31.46
CA ALA A 21 7.39 -1.00 -31.38
C ALA A 21 6.77 -1.98 -30.35
N LEU A 22 7.37 -3.16 -30.15
CA LEU A 22 6.91 -4.11 -29.14
C LEU A 22 7.28 -3.67 -27.70
N LEU A 23 8.35 -2.92 -27.55
CA LEU A 23 8.82 -2.40 -26.27
C LEU A 23 8.16 -1.06 -25.88
N TRP A 24 7.63 -0.34 -26.85
CA TRP A 24 6.90 0.88 -26.61
C TRP A 24 5.46 0.53 -26.21
N ARG A 25 5.25 0.27 -24.94
CA ARG A 25 3.90 0.26 -24.37
C ARG A 25 3.41 1.71 -24.37
N PRO A 26 2.35 2.05 -25.11
CA PRO A 26 1.75 3.37 -24.95
C PRO A 26 1.40 3.52 -23.46
N ASP A 27 1.79 4.65 -22.89
CA ASP A 27 1.37 5.04 -21.55
C ASP A 27 -0.17 5.02 -21.58
N VAL A 28 -0.75 3.97 -21.02
CA VAL A 28 -2.20 3.86 -20.92
C VAL A 28 -2.58 4.87 -19.84
N ALA A 29 -2.87 6.08 -20.28
CA ALA A 29 -3.53 7.04 -19.40
C ALA A 29 -4.74 6.33 -18.80
N GLY A 30 -4.74 6.13 -17.48
CA GLY A 30 -5.84 5.48 -16.79
C GLY A 30 -7.16 6.16 -17.14
N GLY A 31 -8.25 5.41 -17.16
CA GLY A 31 -9.58 5.96 -17.36
C GLY A 31 -9.92 7.00 -16.28
N PRO A 32 -11.00 7.77 -16.47
CA PRO A 32 -11.45 8.74 -15.48
C PRO A 32 -11.74 8.02 -14.15
N HIS A 33 -11.41 8.67 -13.03
CA HIS A 33 -11.75 8.16 -11.72
C HIS A 33 -13.26 8.02 -11.56
N ASN A 34 -13.68 7.00 -10.82
CA ASN A 34 -15.08 6.91 -10.40
C ASN A 34 -15.45 8.11 -9.48
N PRO A 35 -16.76 8.37 -9.23
CA PRO A 35 -17.19 9.53 -8.44
C PRO A 35 -16.54 9.64 -7.06
N TYR A 36 -16.30 8.51 -6.38
CA TYR A 36 -15.65 8.49 -5.08
C TYR A 36 -14.22 9.03 -5.14
N PHE A 37 -13.38 8.49 -6.02
CA PHE A 37 -12.00 8.96 -6.17
C PHE A 37 -11.91 10.38 -6.77
N SER A 38 -12.87 10.77 -7.62
CA SER A 38 -12.97 12.13 -8.11
C SER A 38 -13.26 13.11 -6.98
N GLY A 39 -14.13 12.74 -6.03
CA GLY A 39 -14.41 13.52 -4.82
C GLY A 39 -13.17 13.68 -3.93
N LEU A 40 -12.43 12.59 -3.66
CA LEU A 40 -11.19 12.64 -2.89
C LEU A 40 -10.13 13.54 -3.55
N ASN A 41 -9.96 13.43 -4.87
CA ASN A 41 -9.05 14.30 -5.62
C ASN A 41 -9.46 15.78 -5.55
N HIS A 42 -10.77 16.06 -5.58
CA HIS A 42 -11.27 17.42 -5.43
C HIS A 42 -10.92 17.98 -4.05
N LEU A 43 -11.17 17.25 -2.97
CA LEU A 43 -10.81 17.64 -1.60
C LEU A 43 -9.32 17.89 -1.45
N LEU A 44 -8.46 16.98 -1.97
CA LEU A 44 -7.01 17.15 -1.92
C LEU A 44 -6.52 18.37 -2.68
N LYS A 45 -7.21 18.77 -3.76
CA LYS A 45 -6.87 20.00 -4.51
C LYS A 45 -7.28 21.27 -3.77
N LEU A 46 -8.36 21.24 -2.98
CA LEU A 46 -8.84 22.39 -2.21
C LEU A 46 -8.04 22.58 -0.91
N ASP A 47 -7.85 21.51 -0.15
CA ASP A 47 -7.35 21.57 1.22
C ASP A 47 -6.08 20.73 1.44
N GLY A 48 -5.54 20.12 0.39
CA GLY A 48 -4.34 19.30 0.49
C GLY A 48 -3.09 20.12 0.81
N PRO A 49 -2.12 19.54 1.56
CA PRO A 49 -0.92 20.26 2.00
C PRO A 49 0.14 20.49 0.91
N GLY A 50 -0.16 20.24 -0.37
CA GLY A 50 0.77 20.42 -1.50
C GLY A 50 1.98 19.48 -1.51
N ARG A 51 1.93 18.41 -0.73
CA ARG A 51 2.97 17.37 -0.63
C ARG A 51 2.34 15.98 -0.64
N PRO A 52 3.09 14.91 -0.97
CA PRO A 52 2.58 13.55 -0.88
C PRO A 52 2.05 13.23 0.52
N VAL A 53 0.83 12.70 0.59
CA VAL A 53 0.16 12.31 1.84
C VAL A 53 -0.51 10.96 1.68
N MET A 54 -0.73 10.28 2.80
CA MET A 54 -1.62 9.14 2.89
C MET A 54 -3.00 9.66 3.30
N LEU A 55 -4.00 9.44 2.46
CA LEU A 55 -5.39 9.75 2.77
C LEU A 55 -6.07 8.50 3.31
N LEU A 56 -6.71 8.63 4.47
CA LEU A 56 -7.47 7.56 5.12
C LEU A 56 -8.94 7.95 5.15
N ASP A 57 -9.78 7.07 4.59
CA ASP A 57 -11.23 7.15 4.72
C ASP A 57 -11.62 6.39 5.99
N LEU A 58 -11.95 7.13 7.06
CA LEU A 58 -12.23 6.54 8.36
C LEU A 58 -13.49 5.68 8.36
N ASP A 59 -14.51 6.00 7.57
CA ASP A 59 -15.73 5.18 7.48
C ASP A 59 -15.41 3.79 6.93
N ARG A 60 -14.53 3.73 5.94
CA ARG A 60 -14.06 2.45 5.37
C ARG A 60 -13.12 1.71 6.32
N VAL A 61 -12.26 2.44 7.02
CA VAL A 61 -11.39 1.86 8.06
C VAL A 61 -12.25 1.23 9.15
N ASP A 62 -13.28 1.92 9.62
CA ASP A 62 -14.21 1.44 10.64
C ASP A 62 -14.94 0.17 10.19
N ALA A 63 -15.53 0.20 9.00
CA ALA A 63 -16.20 -0.97 8.44
C ALA A 63 -15.27 -2.19 8.33
N ASN A 64 -14.00 -1.97 7.94
CA ASN A 64 -13.01 -3.03 7.85
C ASN A 64 -12.63 -3.57 9.24
N ILE A 65 -12.44 -2.70 10.24
CA ILE A 65 -12.13 -3.10 11.61
C ILE A 65 -13.29 -3.95 12.18
N ASP A 66 -14.51 -3.47 12.05
CA ASP A 66 -15.71 -4.17 12.55
C ASP A 66 -15.87 -5.54 11.90
N ASN A 67 -15.66 -5.65 10.59
CA ASN A 67 -15.70 -6.91 9.85
C ASN A 67 -14.64 -7.91 10.33
N ILE A 68 -13.38 -7.45 10.49
CA ILE A 68 -12.28 -8.29 10.97
C ILE A 68 -12.53 -8.70 12.43
N ALA A 69 -12.87 -7.75 13.31
CA ALA A 69 -13.13 -8.03 14.72
C ALA A 69 -14.32 -8.99 14.91
N GLY A 70 -15.37 -8.82 14.12
CA GLY A 70 -16.54 -9.72 14.12
C GLY A 70 -16.22 -11.13 13.62
N SER A 71 -15.15 -11.31 12.85
CA SER A 71 -14.69 -12.62 12.35
C SER A 71 -13.79 -13.35 13.35
N VAL A 72 -13.38 -12.72 14.45
CA VAL A 72 -12.54 -13.33 15.48
C VAL A 72 -13.42 -14.24 16.36
N GLY A 73 -13.19 -15.54 16.28
CA GLY A 73 -13.96 -16.52 17.06
C GLY A 73 -13.63 -16.48 18.56
N PRO A 74 -14.47 -17.10 19.37
CA PRO A 74 -14.30 -17.13 20.82
C PRO A 74 -12.95 -17.74 21.22
N GLY A 75 -12.34 -17.20 22.27
CA GLY A 75 -11.04 -17.65 22.78
C GLY A 75 -9.84 -17.21 21.92
N LYS A 76 -10.04 -16.39 20.89
CA LYS A 76 -8.97 -15.82 20.07
C LYS A 76 -8.80 -14.33 20.32
N THR A 77 -7.58 -13.83 20.16
CA THR A 77 -7.26 -12.43 20.29
C THR A 77 -6.98 -11.80 18.92
N TYR A 78 -7.68 -10.71 18.60
CA TYR A 78 -7.34 -9.91 17.43
C TYR A 78 -6.03 -9.15 17.68
N ARG A 79 -5.02 -9.44 16.88
CA ARG A 79 -3.69 -8.85 17.01
C ARG A 79 -3.37 -8.00 15.79
N VAL A 80 -3.18 -6.70 15.99
CA VAL A 80 -2.91 -5.74 14.91
C VAL A 80 -1.46 -5.85 14.46
N VAL A 81 -1.24 -5.94 13.14
CA VAL A 81 0.09 -6.04 12.54
C VAL A 81 0.66 -4.66 12.29
N VAL A 82 1.64 -4.24 13.10
CA VAL A 82 2.20 -2.88 13.11
C VAL A 82 2.86 -2.49 11.79
N LYS A 83 3.55 -3.40 11.12
CA LYS A 83 4.25 -3.09 9.85
C LYS A 83 3.34 -2.57 8.73
N SER A 84 2.06 -2.90 8.79
CA SER A 84 1.06 -2.47 7.80
C SER A 84 0.40 -1.14 8.15
N LEU A 85 0.62 -0.64 9.37
CA LEU A 85 0.05 0.60 9.91
C LEU A 85 1.18 1.44 10.56
N PRO A 86 2.08 2.05 9.76
CA PRO A 86 3.28 2.70 10.29
C PRO A 86 3.00 4.11 10.85
N SER A 87 1.89 4.27 11.57
CA SER A 87 1.47 5.51 12.23
C SER A 87 0.97 5.20 13.63
N VAL A 88 1.57 5.85 14.63
CA VAL A 88 1.16 5.70 16.03
C VAL A 88 -0.31 6.11 16.23
N GLU A 89 -0.73 7.21 15.62
CA GLU A 89 -2.11 7.70 15.75
C GLU A 89 -3.13 6.75 15.09
N LEU A 90 -2.78 6.20 13.92
CA LEU A 90 -3.63 5.19 13.28
C LEU A 90 -3.70 3.91 14.11
N LEU A 91 -2.59 3.48 14.71
CA LEU A 91 -2.58 2.32 15.62
C LEU A 91 -3.46 2.56 16.84
N LYS A 92 -3.38 3.74 17.48
CA LYS A 92 -4.27 4.12 18.59
C LYS A 92 -5.74 4.02 18.20
N TYR A 93 -6.07 4.58 17.03
CA TYR A 93 -7.43 4.54 16.51
C TYR A 93 -7.93 3.09 16.28
N VAL A 94 -7.15 2.28 15.56
CA VAL A 94 -7.51 0.89 15.25
C VAL A 94 -7.62 0.05 16.53
N MET A 95 -6.69 0.18 17.47
CA MET A 95 -6.71 -0.55 18.74
C MET A 95 -7.92 -0.20 19.58
N ALA A 96 -8.25 1.08 19.69
CA ALA A 96 -9.42 1.57 20.42
C ALA A 96 -10.73 1.02 19.81
N ARG A 97 -10.88 1.12 18.50
CA ARG A 97 -12.06 0.63 17.78
C ARG A 97 -12.20 -0.89 17.87
N ALA A 98 -11.13 -1.63 17.66
CA ALA A 98 -11.09 -3.08 17.75
C ALA A 98 -11.12 -3.62 19.19
N LYS A 99 -11.06 -2.75 20.21
CA LYS A 99 -10.99 -3.10 21.63
C LYS A 99 -9.90 -4.12 21.93
N THR A 100 -8.71 -3.91 21.40
CA THR A 100 -7.56 -4.79 21.61
C THR A 100 -6.32 -3.99 22.02
N ASN A 101 -5.47 -4.59 22.87
CA ASN A 101 -4.14 -4.10 23.18
C ASN A 101 -3.04 -4.98 22.55
N ALA A 102 -3.42 -5.94 21.70
CA ALA A 102 -2.52 -6.94 21.15
C ALA A 102 -1.94 -6.50 19.81
N LEU A 103 -0.63 -6.46 19.71
CA LEU A 103 0.14 -6.03 18.54
C LEU A 103 1.08 -7.15 18.06
N MET A 104 1.40 -7.15 16.76
CA MET A 104 2.45 -7.97 16.18
C MET A 104 3.50 -7.07 15.54
N VAL A 105 4.76 -7.21 16.01
CA VAL A 105 5.90 -6.37 15.63
C VAL A 105 6.95 -7.24 14.94
N PHE A 106 7.67 -6.67 13.95
CA PHE A 106 8.58 -7.42 13.09
C PHE A 106 10.02 -6.92 13.12
N HIS A 107 10.29 -5.76 13.74
CA HIS A 107 11.65 -5.27 13.86
C HIS A 107 11.80 -4.27 15.01
N GLN A 108 13.04 -4.14 15.50
CA GLN A 108 13.35 -3.41 16.72
C GLN A 108 12.92 -1.93 16.74
N PRO A 109 13.12 -1.11 15.69
CA PRO A 109 12.67 0.29 15.72
C PRO A 109 11.16 0.43 15.97
N PHE A 110 10.34 -0.46 15.40
CA PHE A 110 8.90 -0.46 15.70
C PHE A 110 8.61 -0.91 17.13
N LEU A 111 9.34 -1.89 17.64
CA LEU A 111 9.19 -2.32 19.03
C LEU A 111 9.49 -1.18 20.01
N ASN A 112 10.54 -0.40 19.78
CA ASN A 112 10.88 0.77 20.58
C ASN A 112 9.76 1.82 20.55
N ALA A 113 9.27 2.17 19.34
CA ALA A 113 8.16 3.10 19.19
C ALA A 113 6.87 2.59 19.88
N ILE A 114 6.60 1.30 19.83
CA ILE A 114 5.46 0.70 20.55
C ILE A 114 5.65 0.74 22.05
N ALA A 115 6.84 0.44 22.58
CA ALA A 115 7.13 0.51 24.02
C ALA A 115 6.94 1.92 24.58
N GLU A 116 7.32 2.94 23.82
CA GLU A 116 7.16 4.34 24.21
C GLU A 116 5.70 4.82 24.18
N ASN A 117 4.92 4.42 23.18
CA ASN A 117 3.58 4.95 22.94
C ASN A 117 2.46 4.05 23.47
N PHE A 118 2.72 2.78 23.73
CA PHE A 118 1.75 1.76 24.17
C PHE A 118 2.36 0.87 25.26
N PRO A 119 2.67 1.39 26.47
CA PRO A 119 3.40 0.67 27.50
C PRO A 119 2.70 -0.59 28.01
N ASN A 120 1.37 -0.69 27.81
CA ASN A 120 0.56 -1.83 28.21
C ASN A 120 0.19 -2.75 27.02
N ALA A 121 0.82 -2.61 25.86
CA ALA A 121 0.52 -3.45 24.71
C ALA A 121 1.05 -4.87 24.91
N ASP A 122 0.24 -5.87 24.54
CA ASP A 122 0.68 -7.25 24.39
C ASP A 122 1.36 -7.41 23.01
N CYS A 123 2.69 -7.46 23.01
CA CYS A 123 3.50 -7.52 21.79
C CYS A 123 3.95 -8.94 21.47
N LEU A 124 3.52 -9.45 20.31
CA LEU A 124 4.06 -10.66 19.70
C LEU A 124 5.14 -10.29 18.68
N LEU A 125 6.32 -10.89 18.78
CA LEU A 125 7.34 -10.77 17.75
C LEU A 125 7.02 -11.72 16.60
N GLY A 126 6.73 -11.18 15.42
CA GLY A 126 6.38 -11.94 14.22
C GLY A 126 7.56 -12.63 13.55
N LYS A 127 8.78 -12.33 14.02
CA LYS A 127 10.04 -13.04 13.69
C LYS A 127 11.05 -12.82 14.83
N PRO A 128 12.08 -13.68 14.95
CA PRO A 128 13.20 -13.43 15.85
C PRO A 128 13.82 -12.05 15.57
N LEU A 129 14.14 -11.31 16.60
CA LEU A 129 14.97 -10.10 16.51
C LEU A 129 16.44 -10.48 16.77
N PRO A 130 17.39 -9.78 16.12
CA PRO A 130 18.81 -9.99 16.38
C PRO A 130 19.19 -9.58 17.81
#